data_befd1ac8de2a3ccadbcf58002d92eab7
#
_entry.id   befd1ac8de2a3ccadbcf58002d92eab7
#
_cell.length_a   1.000
_cell.length_b   1.000
_cell.length_c   1.000
_cell.angle_alpha   90.00
_cell.angle_beta   90.00
_cell.angle_gamma   90.00
#
_symmetry.space_group_name_H-M   'P 1'
#
loop_
_entity.id
_entity.type
_entity.pdbx_description
1 polymer ?
#
loop_
_entity_poly.entity_id
_entity_poly.type
_entity_poly.pdbx_seq_one_letter_code
_entity_poly.pdbx_strand_id
1 'polypeptide(L)'
;MQFIAAFFSLLSVASAITVSYDTGYDDGSRALAAVSCSDGSNGLLTKGFSTQNSLPSFPRIGGASVIAGWNSGSCGSCWALSYNGRTINVLAMYHANEGFNIAQAALDELTGGQAVALGRIDAQYSQVDVSACGL
;
A
#
# COMPACT_ATOMS: atom_id res chain seq x y z
N MET A 1 -4.99 26.80 40.69
CA MET A 1 -4.41 25.98 40.43
C MET A 1 -4.43 25.58 39.16
N GLN A 2 -3.62 25.47 38.50
CA GLN A 2 -3.53 25.26 37.41
C GLN A 2 -3.18 24.13 36.91
N PHE A 3 -3.58 23.62 36.09
CA PHE A 3 -3.31 22.57 35.55
C PHE A 3 -2.91 22.71 34.35
N ILE A 4 -2.02 22.61 34.20
CA ILE A 4 -1.42 22.35 33.14
C ILE A 4 -1.73 21.12 32.68
N ALA A 5 -2.75 21.09 32.12
CA ALA A 5 -3.04 20.03 31.40
C ALA A 5 -1.94 19.88 30.51
N ALA A 6 -1.13 19.15 30.78
CA ALA A 6 -0.17 18.72 30.15
C ALA A 6 -0.61 18.09 29.00
N PHE A 7 -0.75 18.83 28.09
CA PHE A 7 -1.04 18.30 26.97
C PHE A 7 0.11 17.81 26.42
N PHE A 8 0.29 16.77 26.62
CA PHE A 8 1.07 16.03 25.83
C PHE A 8 0.26 15.71 24.74
N SER A 9 0.17 16.62 23.97
CA SER A 9 0.03 16.23 22.65
C SER A 9 1.05 15.22 22.43
N LEU A 10 0.72 14.03 22.50
CA LEU A 10 1.31 13.00 21.97
C LEU A 10 1.35 13.29 20.56
N LEU A 11 2.36 13.98 20.19
CA LEU A 11 2.67 14.05 18.85
C LEU A 11 3.07 12.69 18.44
N SER A 12 2.12 11.94 18.07
CA SER A 12 2.42 10.82 17.26
C SER A 12 3.08 11.39 16.02
N VAL A 13 4.36 11.26 15.95
CA VAL A 13 5.10 11.57 14.75
C VAL A 13 4.61 10.57 13.75
N ALA A 14 3.73 10.99 12.89
CA ALA A 14 3.31 10.15 11.80
C ALA A 14 4.53 9.89 10.93
N SER A 15 4.89 8.63 10.77
CA SER A 15 6.00 8.26 9.93
C SER A 15 5.63 8.57 8.48
N ALA A 16 6.52 9.27 7.79
CA ALA A 16 6.36 9.58 6.38
C ALA A 16 7.13 8.56 5.54
N ILE A 17 6.59 8.23 4.39
CA ILE A 17 7.20 7.31 3.46
C ILE A 17 6.95 7.79 2.04
N THR A 18 7.88 7.52 1.12
CA THR A 18 7.68 7.87 -0.28
C THR A 18 6.66 6.95 -0.93
N VAL A 19 5.82 7.51 -1.77
CA VAL A 19 4.85 6.76 -2.57
C VAL A 19 4.96 7.24 -4.01
N SER A 20 5.23 6.32 -4.90
CA SER A 20 5.29 6.56 -6.35
C SER A 20 4.32 5.63 -7.04
N TYR A 21 4.22 5.67 -8.36
CA TYR A 21 3.31 4.78 -9.08
C TYR A 21 4.01 4.02 -10.19
N ASP A 22 3.40 2.91 -10.57
CA ASP A 22 3.82 2.08 -11.68
C ASP A 22 2.54 1.59 -12.36
N THR A 23 2.38 1.90 -13.63
CA THR A 23 1.19 1.52 -14.39
C THR A 23 1.03 0.01 -14.57
N GLY A 24 2.08 -0.77 -14.31
CA GLY A 24 1.96 -2.23 -14.30
C GLY A 24 0.94 -2.73 -13.29
N TYR A 25 0.72 -1.99 -12.20
CA TYR A 25 -0.28 -2.36 -11.21
C TYR A 25 -1.70 -1.96 -11.63
N ASP A 26 -1.84 -1.17 -12.69
CA ASP A 26 -3.16 -0.83 -13.24
C ASP A 26 -3.67 -1.91 -14.21
N ASP A 27 -2.79 -2.83 -14.62
CA ASP A 27 -3.17 -3.91 -15.52
C ASP A 27 -3.88 -5.01 -14.75
N GLY A 28 -5.20 -5.01 -14.77
CA GLY A 28 -6.01 -6.00 -14.05
C GLY A 28 -5.74 -7.43 -14.49
N SER A 29 -5.33 -7.64 -15.74
CA SER A 29 -5.09 -8.98 -16.28
C SER A 29 -3.72 -9.55 -15.91
N ARG A 30 -2.84 -8.76 -15.30
CA ARG A 30 -1.52 -9.23 -14.94
C ARG A 30 -1.63 -10.41 -13.96
N ALA A 31 -0.92 -11.49 -14.27
CA ALA A 31 -0.94 -12.68 -13.44
C ALA A 31 -0.18 -12.45 -12.13
N LEU A 32 -0.73 -12.92 -11.02
CA LEU A 32 -0.06 -12.85 -9.73
C LEU A 32 1.16 -13.77 -9.66
N ALA A 33 1.31 -14.67 -10.63
CA ALA A 33 2.54 -15.43 -10.79
C ALA A 33 3.75 -14.56 -11.14
N ALA A 34 3.51 -13.33 -11.61
CA ALA A 34 4.57 -12.42 -12.04
C ALA A 34 5.08 -11.50 -10.93
N VAL A 35 4.51 -11.55 -9.74
CA VAL A 35 4.87 -10.65 -8.64
C VAL A 35 5.60 -11.41 -7.53
N SER A 36 6.21 -10.70 -6.58
CA SER A 36 6.94 -11.35 -5.48
C SER A 36 6.05 -12.26 -4.65
N CYS A 37 4.84 -11.79 -4.34
CA CYS A 37 3.88 -12.51 -3.51
C CYS A 37 3.04 -13.47 -4.36
N SER A 38 3.70 -14.37 -5.07
CA SER A 38 3.06 -15.29 -6.01
C SER A 38 2.56 -16.56 -5.31
N ASP A 39 3.35 -17.62 -5.32
CA ASP A 39 3.03 -18.87 -4.63
C ASP A 39 3.75 -18.90 -3.26
N GLY A 40 3.91 -20.06 -2.67
CA GLY A 40 4.44 -20.19 -1.32
C GLY A 40 3.34 -20.01 -0.27
N SER A 41 3.66 -20.26 0.99
CA SER A 41 2.67 -20.22 2.07
C SER A 41 2.07 -18.83 2.29
N ASN A 42 2.81 -17.77 1.94
CA ASN A 42 2.36 -16.40 2.10
C ASN A 42 1.90 -15.77 0.78
N GLY A 43 1.88 -16.52 -0.31
CA GLY A 43 1.57 -16.02 -1.64
C GLY A 43 0.09 -15.78 -1.88
N LEU A 44 -0.21 -14.86 -2.79
CA LEU A 44 -1.60 -14.54 -3.14
C LEU A 44 -2.25 -15.63 -3.98
N LEU A 45 -1.47 -16.34 -4.81
CA LEU A 45 -1.98 -17.51 -5.54
C LEU A 45 -2.46 -18.56 -4.56
N THR A 46 -1.70 -18.78 -3.48
CA THR A 46 -2.05 -19.75 -2.45
C THR A 46 -3.34 -19.37 -1.73
N LYS A 47 -3.65 -18.07 -1.69
CA LYS A 47 -4.89 -17.58 -1.09
C LYS A 47 -6.08 -17.60 -2.05
N GLY A 48 -5.86 -18.05 -3.29
CA GLY A 48 -6.94 -18.20 -4.26
C GLY A 48 -7.10 -17.08 -5.26
N PHE A 49 -6.14 -16.14 -5.35
CA PHE A 49 -6.20 -15.06 -6.31
C PHE A 49 -5.24 -15.34 -7.46
N SER A 50 -5.65 -15.10 -8.69
CA SER A 50 -4.82 -15.42 -9.87
C SER A 50 -4.36 -14.21 -10.66
N THR A 51 -5.12 -13.12 -10.68
CA THR A 51 -4.81 -11.90 -11.40
C THR A 51 -4.94 -10.69 -10.50
N GLN A 52 -4.36 -9.57 -10.92
CA GLN A 52 -4.42 -8.35 -10.12
C GLN A 52 -5.86 -7.90 -9.89
N ASN A 53 -6.71 -8.00 -10.92
CA ASN A 53 -8.11 -7.60 -10.77
C ASN A 53 -8.95 -8.57 -9.96
N SER A 54 -8.44 -9.75 -9.62
CA SER A 54 -9.15 -10.67 -8.71
C SER A 54 -8.98 -10.26 -7.25
N LEU A 55 -8.03 -9.39 -6.95
CA LEU A 55 -7.81 -8.91 -5.60
C LEU A 55 -8.92 -7.92 -5.21
N PRO A 56 -9.54 -8.10 -4.03
CA PRO A 56 -10.67 -7.23 -3.64
C PRO A 56 -10.32 -5.74 -3.60
N SER A 57 -9.08 -5.40 -3.30
CA SER A 57 -8.66 -3.99 -3.21
C SER A 57 -8.29 -3.37 -4.55
N PHE A 58 -8.18 -4.17 -5.63
CA PHE A 58 -7.75 -3.62 -6.92
C PHE A 58 -8.59 -2.40 -7.31
N PRO A 59 -7.98 -1.29 -7.72
CA PRO A 59 -6.58 -1.09 -8.07
C PRO A 59 -5.70 -0.58 -6.92
N ARG A 60 -6.13 -0.65 -5.69
CA ARG A 60 -5.33 -0.24 -4.54
C ARG A 60 -4.38 -1.36 -4.17
N ILE A 61 -3.38 -1.55 -5.01
CA ILE A 61 -2.36 -2.59 -4.89
C ILE A 61 -1.01 -2.03 -5.27
N GLY A 62 0.05 -2.65 -4.83
CA GLY A 62 1.37 -2.26 -5.27
C GLY A 62 2.51 -2.93 -4.54
N GLY A 63 3.69 -2.41 -4.80
CA GLY A 63 4.92 -2.82 -4.16
C GLY A 63 5.20 -2.03 -2.89
N ALA A 64 5.94 -2.62 -1.99
CA ALA A 64 6.35 -1.97 -0.76
C ALA A 64 7.72 -2.48 -0.34
N SER A 65 8.51 -1.60 0.29
CA SER A 65 9.84 -1.97 0.76
C SER A 65 9.80 -3.03 1.85
N VAL A 66 8.67 -3.15 2.55
CA VAL A 66 8.48 -4.17 3.59
C VAL A 66 8.42 -5.57 2.99
N ILE A 67 8.11 -5.70 1.70
CA ILE A 67 8.11 -6.99 1.02
C ILE A 67 9.55 -7.29 0.63
N ALA A 68 10.19 -8.18 1.35
CA ALA A 68 11.59 -8.52 1.09
C ALA A 68 11.77 -9.25 -0.24
N GLY A 69 10.79 -10.01 -0.66
CA GLY A 69 10.84 -10.78 -1.92
C GLY A 69 9.80 -11.88 -1.91
N TRP A 70 10.06 -12.92 -2.67
CA TRP A 70 9.16 -14.07 -2.75
C TRP A 70 8.89 -14.65 -1.37
N ASN A 71 7.65 -14.97 -1.13
CA ASN A 71 7.17 -15.61 0.11
C ASN A 71 7.48 -14.82 1.39
N SER A 72 7.67 -13.50 1.27
CA SER A 72 7.85 -12.64 2.44
C SER A 72 6.65 -12.79 3.39
N GLY A 73 6.93 -12.78 4.69
CA GLY A 73 5.88 -12.80 5.70
C GLY A 73 4.96 -11.59 5.66
N SER A 74 5.38 -10.51 4.98
CA SER A 74 4.57 -9.30 4.80
C SER A 74 3.72 -9.34 3.52
N CYS A 75 3.81 -10.42 2.73
CA CYS A 75 2.98 -10.57 1.54
C CYS A 75 1.51 -10.51 1.88
N GLY A 76 0.77 -9.67 1.18
CA GLY A 76 -0.67 -9.52 1.43
C GLY A 76 -1.00 -8.64 2.63
N SER A 77 -0.04 -7.92 3.18
CA SER A 77 -0.31 -6.96 4.24
C SER A 77 -1.04 -5.74 3.68
N CYS A 78 -1.86 -5.11 4.51
CA CYS A 78 -2.67 -3.96 4.14
C CYS A 78 -2.15 -2.71 4.84
N TRP A 79 -2.04 -1.61 4.09
CA TRP A 79 -1.43 -0.38 4.59
C TRP A 79 -2.30 0.82 4.29
N ALA A 80 -2.59 1.60 5.32
CA ALA A 80 -3.28 2.86 5.16
C ALA A 80 -2.26 3.93 4.78
N LEU A 81 -2.47 4.58 3.65
CA LEU A 81 -1.65 5.69 3.18
C LEU A 81 -2.49 6.95 3.22
N SER A 82 -1.95 8.00 3.84
CA SER A 82 -2.67 9.27 3.99
C SER A 82 -1.87 10.43 3.42
N TYR A 83 -2.56 11.29 2.69
CA TYR A 83 -1.96 12.46 2.06
C TYR A 83 -3.01 13.56 1.93
N ASN A 84 -2.71 14.75 2.44
CA ASN A 84 -3.60 15.91 2.36
C ASN A 84 -5.05 15.61 2.74
N GLY A 85 -5.23 14.87 3.83
CA GLY A 85 -6.56 14.56 4.35
C GLY A 85 -7.27 13.40 3.67
N ARG A 86 -6.64 12.73 2.68
CA ARG A 86 -7.19 11.54 2.05
C ARG A 86 -6.46 10.32 2.55
N THR A 87 -7.17 9.23 2.70
CA THR A 87 -6.60 7.94 3.11
C THR A 87 -7.11 6.85 2.20
N ILE A 88 -6.20 6.00 1.73
CA ILE A 88 -6.55 4.78 0.99
C ILE A 88 -5.88 3.60 1.65
N ASN A 89 -6.43 2.41 1.48
CA ASN A 89 -5.82 1.18 1.97
C ASN A 89 -5.27 0.39 0.79
N VAL A 90 -3.99 0.07 0.83
CA VAL A 90 -3.29 -0.56 -0.28
C VAL A 90 -2.76 -1.93 0.12
N LEU A 91 -2.92 -2.91 -0.75
CA LEU A 91 -2.40 -4.26 -0.54
C LEU A 91 -0.97 -4.34 -1.05
N ALA A 92 -0.05 -4.76 -0.20
CA ALA A 92 1.36 -4.93 -0.56
C ALA A 92 1.59 -6.33 -1.14
N MET A 93 2.13 -6.39 -2.35
CA MET A 93 2.24 -7.64 -3.09
C MET A 93 3.53 -7.83 -3.89
N TYR A 94 4.42 -6.89 -3.83
CA TYR A 94 5.66 -6.95 -4.61
C TYR A 94 6.76 -6.22 -3.85
N HIS A 95 8.00 -6.58 -4.10
CA HIS A 95 9.13 -5.85 -3.54
C HIS A 95 9.26 -4.49 -4.23
N ALA A 96 9.49 -3.45 -3.43
CA ALA A 96 9.90 -2.14 -3.94
C ALA A 96 11.15 -1.71 -3.16
N ASN A 97 12.07 -1.02 -3.83
CA ASN A 97 13.32 -0.62 -3.18
C ASN A 97 13.11 0.43 -2.10
N GLU A 98 12.11 1.28 -2.29
CA GLU A 98 11.89 2.38 -1.38
C GLU A 98 10.42 2.64 -1.25
N GLY A 99 9.92 2.75 -0.04
CA GLY A 99 8.54 3.14 0.23
C GLY A 99 7.50 2.24 -0.42
N PHE A 100 6.49 2.88 -1.02
CA PHE A 100 5.44 2.19 -1.75
C PHE A 100 5.47 2.60 -3.21
N ASN A 101 5.18 1.66 -4.09
CA ASN A 101 5.07 1.89 -5.52
C ASN A 101 3.76 1.26 -5.98
N ILE A 102 2.74 2.07 -6.18
CA ILE A 102 1.36 1.60 -6.31
C ILE A 102 0.77 1.85 -7.70
N ALA A 103 -0.41 1.32 -7.97
CA ALA A 103 -1.09 1.60 -9.22
C ALA A 103 -1.29 3.11 -9.38
N GLN A 104 -1.20 3.60 -10.61
CA GLN A 104 -1.45 5.01 -10.91
C GLN A 104 -2.85 5.42 -10.44
N ALA A 105 -3.85 4.57 -10.67
CA ALA A 105 -5.21 4.85 -10.24
C ALA A 105 -5.31 5.01 -8.72
N ALA A 106 -4.54 4.25 -7.96
CA ALA A 106 -4.52 4.37 -6.51
C ALA A 106 -3.85 5.67 -6.07
N LEU A 107 -2.74 6.05 -6.70
CA LEU A 107 -2.09 7.32 -6.38
C LEU A 107 -2.95 8.51 -6.80
N ASP A 108 -3.68 8.39 -7.91
CA ASP A 108 -4.64 9.41 -8.30
C ASP A 108 -5.74 9.57 -7.24
N GLU A 109 -6.22 8.49 -6.70
CA GLU A 109 -7.22 8.54 -5.63
C GLU A 109 -6.66 9.25 -4.40
N LEU A 110 -5.42 8.97 -4.04
CA LEU A 110 -4.77 9.56 -2.88
C LEU A 110 -4.46 11.04 -3.08
N THR A 111 -4.20 11.46 -4.31
CA THR A 111 -3.74 12.82 -4.61
C THR A 111 -4.80 13.71 -5.28
N GLY A 112 -6.01 13.19 -5.47
CA GLY A 112 -7.05 13.97 -6.16
C GLY A 112 -6.80 14.11 -7.65
N GLY A 113 -6.24 13.07 -8.27
CA GLY A 113 -6.00 13.06 -9.71
C GLY A 113 -4.64 13.58 -10.14
N GLN A 114 -3.69 13.70 -9.22
CA GLN A 114 -2.41 14.33 -9.50
C GLN A 114 -1.22 13.38 -9.55
N ALA A 115 -1.45 12.09 -9.73
CA ALA A 115 -0.36 11.12 -9.73
C ALA A 115 0.73 11.45 -10.74
N VAL A 116 0.36 11.71 -11.97
CA VAL A 116 1.32 12.00 -13.04
C VAL A 116 2.02 13.36 -12.80
N ALA A 117 1.27 14.36 -12.37
CA ALA A 117 1.83 15.68 -12.14
C ALA A 117 2.84 15.69 -11.00
N LEU A 118 2.57 14.95 -9.94
CA LEU A 118 3.44 14.91 -8.77
C LEU A 118 4.54 13.84 -8.89
N GLY A 119 4.25 12.73 -9.55
CA GLY A 119 5.19 11.61 -9.74
C GLY A 119 5.47 10.84 -8.47
N ARG A 120 5.76 11.52 -7.39
CA ARG A 120 6.11 10.93 -6.10
C ARG A 120 5.64 11.87 -5.00
N ILE A 121 5.15 11.33 -3.92
CA ILE A 121 4.75 12.11 -2.75
C ILE A 121 5.37 11.50 -1.49
N ASP A 122 5.30 12.25 -0.40
CA ASP A 122 5.57 11.74 0.93
C ASP A 122 4.23 11.60 1.63
N ALA A 123 3.89 10.41 2.03
CA ALA A 123 2.61 10.11 2.69
C ALA A 123 2.85 9.56 4.09
N GLN A 124 1.85 9.65 4.93
CA GLN A 124 1.86 8.97 6.21
C GLN A 124 1.37 7.56 5.99
N TYR A 125 1.89 6.61 6.75
CA TYR A 125 1.53 5.21 6.55
C TYR A 125 1.40 4.47 7.87
N SER A 126 0.52 3.49 7.88
CA SER A 126 0.40 2.57 9.01
C SER A 126 -0.14 1.24 8.52
N GLN A 127 0.32 0.16 9.13
CA GLN A 127 -0.24 -1.15 8.81
C GLN A 127 -1.62 -1.26 9.46
N VAL A 128 -2.56 -1.81 8.72
CA VAL A 128 -3.92 -2.04 9.20
C VAL A 128 -4.29 -3.50 9.01
N ASP A 129 -5.41 -3.92 9.56
CA ASP A 129 -5.87 -5.29 9.41
C ASP A 129 -6.11 -5.61 7.93
N VAL A 130 -5.80 -6.83 7.53
CA VAL A 130 -5.96 -7.27 6.13
C VAL A 130 -7.40 -7.15 5.65
N SER A 131 -8.38 -7.19 6.55
CA SER A 131 -9.77 -6.98 6.18
C SER A 131 -10.03 -5.61 5.55
N ALA A 132 -9.20 -4.62 5.85
CA ALA A 132 -9.31 -3.30 5.24
C ALA A 132 -8.97 -3.33 3.74
N CYS A 133 -8.26 -4.36 3.28
CA CYS A 133 -8.01 -4.62 1.87
C CYS A 133 -8.90 -5.74 1.32
N GLY A 134 -9.89 -6.20 2.10
CA GLY A 134 -10.84 -7.21 1.66
C GLY A 134 -10.36 -8.65 1.79
N LEU A 135 -9.26 -8.90 2.50
CA LEU A 135 -8.74 -10.25 2.66
C LEU A 135 -9.11 -10.91 3.98
#